data_c598d7005b9e6d621a90d9993fc5ca54
#
_entry.id   c598d7005b9e6d621a90d9993fc5ca54
#
_cell.length_a   1.000
_cell.length_b   1.000
_cell.length_c   1.000
_cell.angle_alpha   90.00
_cell.angle_beta   90.00
_cell.angle_gamma   90.00
#
_symmetry.space_group_name_H-M   'P 1'
#
loop_
_entity.id
_entity.type
_entity.pdbx_description
1 polymer ?
#
loop_
_entity_poly.entity_id
_entity_poly.type
_entity_poly.pdbx_seq_one_letter_code
_entity_poly.pdbx_strand_id
1 'polypeptide(L)'
;TLYPLSPPMKNSAAPLRRFLLLATACCSTAALLAQNPAAPGNPPGGARGPMPLGEVKVLAQFDKNGDKVLDATERAAARESLRANPPARRGGPGRGRGPATPPEPGVSLTTADVKSYGSEGLYDPSTLRTLFLQFEETDWEKEMEEFHKTDIDVPATVVVDGKTYKDVGVHFRGASSYSMVPTGQKRSLHLSFDLKHDKPTLLGFRTLNLLNSHEDASFLRPVLYSRIAQDYLATPRMNFVRVVINGENWGVYSSAEQFSKEFAQDRFGTAKGARWKVPGSPGGRGSLAYLGDDSTPYKAIYEIKSKDDGKSWAKLIQVTKILNDTAPEKLEAALAPVFDIDSALKFLALEITMVNGDGYWTRTSDYSIAEDAKGRLHVVPHDMNET
;
A
#
# COMPACT_ATOMS: atom_id res chain seq x y z
N THR A 1 25.64 41.17 2.96
CA THR A 1 26.67 40.57 2.08
C THR A 1 25.98 39.47 1.28
N LEU A 2 25.68 39.77 0.02
CA LEU A 2 25.01 38.91 -0.96
C LEU A 2 26.05 37.93 -1.55
N TYR A 3 25.79 36.65 -1.54
CA TYR A 3 26.54 35.66 -2.28
C TYR A 3 26.06 35.61 -3.73
N PRO A 4 26.94 35.54 -4.75
CA PRO A 4 26.53 35.47 -6.14
C PRO A 4 26.03 34.10 -6.56
N LEU A 5 24.96 34.10 -7.37
CA LEU A 5 24.37 32.91 -8.01
C LEU A 5 25.33 32.31 -9.05
N SER A 6 25.55 31.03 -9.00
CA SER A 6 26.32 30.25 -9.97
C SER A 6 25.59 30.14 -11.32
N PRO A 7 26.31 30.14 -12.46
CA PRO A 7 25.71 30.05 -13.78
C PRO A 7 25.16 28.65 -14.10
N PRO A 8 24.22 28.50 -15.04
CA PRO A 8 23.60 27.24 -15.38
C PRO A 8 24.57 26.26 -16.04
N MET A 9 24.56 25.01 -15.61
CA MET A 9 25.37 23.95 -16.21
C MET A 9 24.88 23.61 -17.63
N LYS A 10 25.79 23.55 -18.57
CA LYS A 10 25.53 23.13 -19.95
C LYS A 10 25.29 21.62 -20.00
N ASN A 11 24.19 21.20 -20.60
CA ASN A 11 23.87 19.82 -20.92
C ASN A 11 24.97 19.19 -21.79
N SER A 12 25.68 18.20 -21.26
CA SER A 12 26.53 17.30 -22.05
C SER A 12 25.91 15.90 -22.08
N ALA A 13 25.58 15.46 -23.30
CA ALA A 13 24.88 14.17 -23.57
C ALA A 13 25.81 12.94 -23.47
N ALA A 14 26.94 13.03 -22.79
CA ALA A 14 27.94 11.96 -22.81
C ALA A 14 27.90 10.86 -21.74
N PRO A 15 27.16 10.93 -20.61
CA PRO A 15 27.18 9.86 -19.61
C PRO A 15 26.20 8.71 -19.86
N LEU A 16 25.17 8.87 -20.71
CA LEU A 16 24.10 7.88 -20.84
C LEU A 16 24.55 6.54 -21.48
N ARG A 17 25.51 6.57 -22.40
CA ARG A 17 26.00 5.34 -23.07
C ARG A 17 26.81 4.41 -22.17
N ARG A 18 27.47 4.92 -21.13
CA ARG A 18 28.28 4.09 -20.22
C ARG A 18 27.43 3.40 -19.15
N PHE A 19 26.30 3.99 -18.77
CA PHE A 19 25.36 3.39 -17.81
C PHE A 19 24.56 2.25 -18.42
N LEU A 20 24.20 2.34 -19.70
CA LEU A 20 23.47 1.27 -20.39
C LEU A 20 24.29 -0.02 -20.50
N LEU A 21 25.61 0.06 -20.64
CA LEU A 21 26.51 -1.10 -20.71
C LEU A 21 26.72 -1.79 -19.36
N LEU A 22 26.61 -1.08 -18.23
CA LEU A 22 26.65 -1.71 -16.90
C LEU A 22 25.32 -2.39 -16.53
N ALA A 23 24.19 -1.86 -16.93
CA ALA A 23 22.89 -2.47 -16.69
C ALA A 23 22.72 -3.80 -17.46
N THR A 24 23.22 -3.87 -18.69
CA THR A 24 23.22 -5.14 -19.47
C THR A 24 24.17 -6.19 -18.90
N ALA A 25 25.29 -5.80 -18.29
CA ALA A 25 26.21 -6.74 -17.66
C ALA A 25 25.61 -7.35 -16.36
N CYS A 26 24.86 -6.57 -15.56
CA CYS A 26 24.17 -7.09 -14.37
C CYS A 26 23.02 -8.04 -14.71
N CYS A 27 22.25 -7.76 -15.76
CA CYS A 27 21.19 -8.68 -16.20
C CYS A 27 21.73 -10.01 -16.76
N SER A 28 22.90 -9.99 -17.43
CA SER A 28 23.51 -11.19 -17.97
C SER A 28 24.09 -12.13 -16.90
N THR A 29 24.59 -11.60 -15.78
CA THR A 29 25.09 -12.41 -14.67
C THR A 29 23.98 -13.02 -13.80
N ALA A 30 22.82 -12.34 -13.67
CA ALA A 30 21.66 -12.91 -13.00
C ALA A 30 21.03 -14.08 -13.78
N ALA A 31 21.05 -14.03 -15.10
CA ALA A 31 20.59 -15.14 -15.95
C ALA A 31 21.51 -16.38 -15.91
N LEU A 32 22.82 -16.21 -15.68
CA LEU A 32 23.76 -17.33 -15.58
C LEU A 32 23.70 -18.06 -14.22
N LEU A 33 23.22 -17.43 -13.16
CA LEU A 33 23.04 -18.08 -11.84
C LEU A 33 21.74 -18.89 -11.73
N ALA A 34 20.81 -18.74 -12.69
CA ALA A 34 19.55 -19.48 -12.72
C ALA A 34 19.62 -20.83 -13.48
N GLN A 35 20.79 -21.22 -14.06
CA GLN A 35 20.97 -22.46 -14.77
C GLN A 35 21.84 -23.45 -14.00
N ASN A 36 21.31 -23.98 -12.90
CA ASN A 36 21.82 -25.25 -12.37
C ASN A 36 20.86 -26.35 -12.86
N PRO A 37 21.35 -27.36 -13.62
CA PRO A 37 20.49 -28.47 -14.03
C PRO A 37 20.12 -29.29 -12.79
N ALA A 38 18.86 -29.32 -12.45
CA ALA A 38 18.32 -30.18 -11.43
C ALA A 38 18.47 -31.63 -11.84
N ALA A 39 19.01 -32.47 -10.96
CA ALA A 39 19.02 -33.91 -11.09
C ALA A 39 17.58 -34.46 -11.22
N PRO A 40 17.32 -35.54 -11.96
CA PRO A 40 15.98 -36.08 -12.11
C PRO A 40 15.59 -36.86 -10.85
N GLY A 41 14.64 -36.31 -10.11
CA GLY A 41 14.11 -36.99 -8.94
C GLY A 41 13.05 -36.16 -8.21
N ASN A 42 11.80 -36.56 -8.37
CA ASN A 42 10.53 -36.11 -7.78
C ASN A 42 9.97 -34.79 -8.31
N PRO A 43 8.69 -34.78 -8.77
CA PRO A 43 7.98 -33.52 -8.98
C PRO A 43 7.85 -32.82 -7.65
N PRO A 44 8.17 -31.51 -7.57
CA PRO A 44 7.98 -30.78 -6.34
C PRO A 44 6.48 -30.72 -6.09
N GLY A 45 6.03 -31.40 -5.05
CA GLY A 45 4.75 -31.14 -4.43
C GLY A 45 4.75 -29.67 -4.05
N GLY A 46 4.09 -28.84 -4.86
CA GLY A 46 4.03 -27.41 -4.68
C GLY A 46 3.43 -27.11 -3.32
N ALA A 47 4.26 -26.74 -2.37
CA ALA A 47 3.78 -26.02 -1.20
C ALA A 47 3.12 -24.76 -1.75
N ARG A 48 1.79 -24.79 -1.89
CA ARG A 48 0.97 -23.62 -2.12
C ARG A 48 1.24 -22.71 -0.92
N GLY A 49 2.10 -21.70 -1.11
CA GLY A 49 2.18 -20.60 -0.15
C GLY A 49 0.77 -20.08 0.13
N PRO A 50 0.50 -19.57 1.32
CA PRO A 50 -0.82 -19.09 1.65
C PRO A 50 -1.19 -18.01 0.63
N MET A 51 -2.22 -18.32 -0.21
CA MET A 51 -2.89 -17.27 -0.96
C MET A 51 -3.44 -16.28 0.07
N PRO A 52 -3.27 -14.98 -0.13
CA PRO A 52 -3.97 -14.02 0.72
C PRO A 52 -5.45 -14.39 0.65
N LEU A 53 -6.04 -14.72 1.80
CA LEU A 53 -7.49 -14.86 1.90
C LEU A 53 -8.04 -13.48 1.56
N GLY A 54 -8.79 -13.38 0.48
CA GLY A 54 -9.52 -12.17 0.13
C GLY A 54 -10.38 -11.75 1.33
N GLU A 55 -10.75 -10.49 1.37
CA GLU A 55 -11.68 -9.95 2.35
C GLU A 55 -12.98 -10.77 2.37
N VAL A 56 -13.41 -11.17 3.57
CA VAL A 56 -14.66 -11.94 3.75
C VAL A 56 -15.83 -10.98 3.65
N LYS A 57 -16.72 -11.22 2.70
CA LYS A 57 -17.90 -10.39 2.47
C LYS A 57 -19.01 -10.77 3.44
N VAL A 58 -19.21 -9.98 4.47
CA VAL A 58 -20.25 -10.18 5.50
C VAL A 58 -21.24 -9.03 5.59
N LEU A 59 -20.89 -7.84 5.12
CA LEU A 59 -21.73 -6.65 5.18
C LEU A 59 -23.16 -6.93 4.71
N ALA A 60 -23.32 -7.47 3.50
CA ALA A 60 -24.63 -7.72 2.90
C ALA A 60 -25.50 -8.74 3.66
N GLN A 61 -24.93 -9.53 4.58
CA GLN A 61 -25.66 -10.51 5.39
C GLN A 61 -26.35 -9.87 6.59
N PHE A 62 -25.81 -8.76 7.10
CA PHE A 62 -26.25 -8.10 8.31
C PHE A 62 -26.85 -6.72 8.09
N ASP A 63 -26.61 -6.10 6.94
CA ASP A 63 -27.22 -4.83 6.51
C ASP A 63 -28.70 -5.05 6.19
N LYS A 64 -29.55 -4.86 7.18
CA LYS A 64 -31.01 -5.08 7.09
C LYS A 64 -31.74 -3.90 6.48
N ASN A 65 -31.21 -2.69 6.68
CA ASN A 65 -31.82 -1.46 6.20
C ASN A 65 -31.37 -1.09 4.77
N GLY A 66 -30.31 -1.75 4.24
CA GLY A 66 -29.80 -1.57 2.88
C GLY A 66 -29.00 -0.28 2.68
N ASP A 67 -28.54 0.37 3.75
CA ASP A 67 -27.78 1.61 3.67
C ASP A 67 -26.27 1.40 3.43
N LYS A 68 -25.82 0.14 3.38
CA LYS A 68 -24.44 -0.31 3.17
C LYS A 68 -23.48 -0.01 4.33
N VAL A 69 -24.01 0.27 5.50
CA VAL A 69 -23.27 0.46 6.74
C VAL A 69 -24.01 -0.29 7.84
N LEU A 70 -23.29 -0.99 8.71
CA LEU A 70 -23.91 -1.64 9.84
C LEU A 70 -24.09 -0.65 10.98
N ASP A 71 -25.33 -0.48 11.46
CA ASP A 71 -25.61 0.19 12.72
C ASP A 71 -25.12 -0.63 13.92
N ALA A 72 -25.21 -0.09 15.15
CA ALA A 72 -24.74 -0.78 16.37
C ALA A 72 -25.40 -2.15 16.58
N THR A 73 -26.70 -2.29 16.27
CA THR A 73 -27.43 -3.55 16.41
C THR A 73 -27.00 -4.57 15.38
N GLU A 74 -26.83 -4.14 14.15
CA GLU A 74 -26.37 -4.96 13.03
C GLU A 74 -24.93 -5.41 13.23
N ARG A 75 -24.04 -4.51 13.72
CA ARG A 75 -22.68 -4.86 14.10
C ARG A 75 -22.64 -5.89 15.22
N ALA A 76 -23.48 -5.75 16.26
CA ALA A 76 -23.57 -6.71 17.34
C ALA A 76 -23.96 -8.12 16.83
N ALA A 77 -24.94 -8.21 15.93
CA ALA A 77 -25.34 -9.46 15.30
C ALA A 77 -24.24 -10.07 14.42
N ALA A 78 -23.52 -9.24 13.65
CA ALA A 78 -22.39 -9.67 12.85
C ALA A 78 -21.23 -10.20 13.72
N ARG A 79 -20.90 -9.51 14.81
CA ARG A 79 -19.88 -9.93 15.79
C ARG A 79 -20.22 -11.28 16.40
N GLU A 80 -21.48 -11.49 16.82
CA GLU A 80 -21.95 -12.77 17.37
C GLU A 80 -21.78 -13.92 16.35
N SER A 81 -22.19 -13.70 15.10
CA SER A 81 -22.03 -14.66 14.03
C SER A 81 -20.58 -15.02 13.74
N LEU A 82 -19.69 -14.01 13.67
CA LEU A 82 -18.25 -14.19 13.42
C LEU A 82 -17.55 -14.91 14.59
N ARG A 83 -18.01 -14.71 15.84
CA ARG A 83 -17.50 -15.47 17.01
C ARG A 83 -17.93 -16.92 16.96
N ALA A 84 -19.18 -17.19 16.56
CA ALA A 84 -19.71 -18.56 16.43
C ALA A 84 -19.05 -19.30 15.25
N ASN A 85 -18.75 -18.58 14.15
CA ASN A 85 -18.18 -19.14 12.92
C ASN A 85 -16.96 -18.29 12.47
N PRO A 86 -15.83 -18.38 13.17
CA PRO A 86 -14.67 -17.57 12.83
C PRO A 86 -14.18 -17.93 11.43
N PRO A 87 -13.92 -16.94 10.56
CA PRO A 87 -13.35 -17.19 9.26
C PRO A 87 -12.03 -17.95 9.39
N ALA A 88 -11.80 -18.92 8.50
CA ALA A 88 -10.65 -19.81 8.55
C ALA A 88 -9.34 -19.01 8.62
N ARG A 89 -8.74 -18.95 9.79
CA ARG A 89 -7.42 -18.37 10.01
C ARG A 89 -6.37 -19.32 9.42
N ARG A 90 -5.91 -19.08 8.19
CA ARG A 90 -4.68 -19.67 7.69
C ARG A 90 -3.48 -18.89 8.27
N GLY A 91 -3.21 -19.15 9.54
CA GLY A 91 -1.97 -18.79 10.17
C GLY A 91 -1.61 -19.98 11.04
N GLY A 92 -0.45 -20.60 10.81
CA GLY A 92 0.11 -21.52 11.78
C GLY A 92 0.19 -20.85 13.15
N PRO A 93 0.31 -21.61 14.26
CA PRO A 93 0.45 -21.02 15.57
C PRO A 93 1.60 -20.02 15.50
N GLY A 94 1.26 -18.74 15.69
CA GLY A 94 2.27 -17.68 15.73
C GLY A 94 3.34 -18.15 16.70
N ARG A 95 4.61 -18.07 16.30
CA ARG A 95 5.73 -18.32 17.23
C ARG A 95 5.48 -17.41 18.41
N GLY A 96 5.01 -18.00 19.50
CA GLY A 96 4.64 -17.27 20.71
C GLY A 96 5.82 -16.42 21.16
N ARG A 97 5.71 -15.12 20.95
CA ARG A 97 6.40 -14.19 21.81
C ARG A 97 5.79 -14.39 23.19
N GLY A 98 6.63 -14.52 24.21
CA GLY A 98 6.19 -14.63 25.60
C GLY A 98 5.19 -13.54 25.96
N PRO A 99 4.54 -13.60 27.14
CA PRO A 99 3.50 -12.66 27.50
C PRO A 99 4.01 -11.24 27.29
N ALA A 100 3.35 -10.52 26.37
CA ALA A 100 3.67 -9.11 26.12
C ALA A 100 3.38 -8.34 27.40
N THR A 101 4.31 -7.51 27.84
CA THR A 101 4.03 -6.54 28.91
C THR A 101 2.83 -5.70 28.45
N PRO A 102 1.78 -5.55 29.29
CA PRO A 102 0.66 -4.68 28.93
C PRO A 102 1.19 -3.30 28.56
N PRO A 103 0.67 -2.67 27.51
CA PRO A 103 1.09 -1.33 27.15
C PRO A 103 0.69 -0.36 28.27
N GLU A 104 1.53 0.63 28.52
CA GLU A 104 1.13 1.75 29.38
C GLU A 104 0.17 2.66 28.59
N PRO A 105 -0.93 3.13 29.22
CA PRO A 105 -1.83 4.08 28.60
C PRO A 105 -1.10 5.34 28.15
N GLY A 106 -1.42 5.82 26.97
CA GLY A 106 -0.90 7.09 26.46
C GLY A 106 -1.43 8.29 27.28
N VAL A 107 -0.71 9.41 27.24
CA VAL A 107 -1.18 10.64 27.89
C VAL A 107 -2.52 11.08 27.29
N SER A 108 -3.41 11.62 28.13
CA SER A 108 -4.67 12.20 27.66
C SER A 108 -4.40 13.49 26.89
N LEU A 109 -5.01 13.64 25.72
CA LEU A 109 -4.95 14.85 24.89
C LEU A 109 -6.34 15.27 24.44
N THR A 110 -6.55 16.59 24.42
CA THR A 110 -7.74 17.25 23.88
C THR A 110 -7.39 18.10 22.67
N THR A 111 -8.37 18.60 21.96
CA THR A 111 -8.18 19.53 20.83
C THR A 111 -7.52 20.85 21.23
N ALA A 112 -7.61 21.25 22.52
CA ALA A 112 -6.97 22.45 23.04
C ALA A 112 -5.44 22.27 23.25
N ASP A 113 -4.97 21.03 23.36
CA ASP A 113 -3.56 20.72 23.64
C ASP A 113 -2.69 20.64 22.38
N VAL A 114 -3.29 20.79 21.19
CA VAL A 114 -2.61 20.58 19.93
C VAL A 114 -2.76 21.76 18.98
N LYS A 115 -1.76 21.92 18.10
CA LYS A 115 -1.83 22.94 17.05
C LYS A 115 -2.85 22.52 15.97
N SER A 116 -3.69 23.47 15.58
CA SER A 116 -4.53 23.39 14.38
C SER A 116 -3.86 24.09 13.21
N TYR A 117 -4.08 23.57 12.01
CA TYR A 117 -3.56 24.10 10.77
C TYR A 117 -4.71 24.60 9.88
N GLY A 118 -4.46 25.65 9.10
CA GLY A 118 -5.51 26.33 8.31
C GLY A 118 -5.54 25.84 6.86
N SER A 119 -4.67 26.42 6.04
CA SER A 119 -4.67 26.22 4.58
C SER A 119 -3.67 25.15 4.10
N GLU A 120 -2.83 24.65 4.98
CA GLU A 120 -1.80 23.67 4.64
C GLU A 120 -2.42 22.35 4.16
N GLY A 121 -1.87 21.77 3.11
CA GLY A 121 -2.33 20.47 2.57
C GLY A 121 -2.16 19.32 3.56
N LEU A 122 -2.88 18.21 3.35
CA LEU A 122 -2.81 17.04 4.25
C LEU A 122 -1.39 16.46 4.36
N TYR A 123 -0.65 16.49 3.27
CA TYR A 123 0.71 15.96 3.17
C TYR A 123 1.79 17.06 3.16
N ASP A 124 1.47 18.24 3.68
CA ASP A 124 2.44 19.32 3.83
C ASP A 124 3.49 18.93 4.89
N PRO A 125 4.79 18.85 4.54
CA PRO A 125 5.84 18.36 5.44
C PRO A 125 6.09 19.28 6.65
N SER A 126 5.59 20.52 6.65
CA SER A 126 5.68 21.45 7.78
C SER A 126 4.62 21.20 8.86
N THR A 127 3.70 20.24 8.62
CA THR A 127 2.58 19.97 9.53
C THR A 127 2.70 18.64 10.23
N LEU A 128 2.33 18.60 11.52
CA LEU A 128 2.03 17.37 12.27
C LEU A 128 0.59 17.50 12.80
N ARG A 129 -0.38 17.12 11.96
CA ARG A 129 -1.79 17.15 12.36
C ARG A 129 -2.11 16.09 13.39
N THR A 130 -3.08 16.41 14.25
CA THR A 130 -3.62 15.43 15.18
C THR A 130 -5.03 15.04 14.75
N LEU A 131 -5.25 13.74 14.60
CA LEU A 131 -6.54 13.12 14.30
C LEU A 131 -7.11 12.57 15.62
N PHE A 132 -8.23 13.12 16.06
CA PHE A 132 -8.97 12.64 17.24
C PHE A 132 -10.08 11.71 16.76
N LEU A 133 -9.96 10.43 17.07
CA LEU A 133 -10.94 9.39 16.76
C LEU A 133 -11.76 9.10 18.01
N GLN A 134 -13.06 9.24 17.92
CA GLN A 134 -14.00 8.94 19.00
C GLN A 134 -14.92 7.81 18.54
N PHE A 135 -14.76 6.64 19.13
CA PHE A 135 -15.64 5.49 18.97
C PHE A 135 -16.78 5.55 19.99
N GLU A 136 -17.96 5.08 19.62
CA GLU A 136 -19.11 5.00 20.51
C GLU A 136 -18.92 3.93 21.58
N GLU A 137 -18.41 2.77 21.18
CA GLU A 137 -18.21 1.63 22.06
C GLU A 137 -16.85 1.68 22.76
N THR A 138 -16.81 1.30 24.02
CA THR A 138 -15.56 1.25 24.80
C THR A 138 -14.67 0.08 24.39
N ASP A 139 -15.22 -0.99 23.82
CA ASP A 139 -14.50 -2.16 23.32
C ASP A 139 -14.16 -2.06 21.82
N TRP A 140 -14.02 -0.85 21.30
CA TRP A 140 -13.75 -0.53 19.88
C TRP A 140 -12.60 -1.35 19.28
N GLU A 141 -11.52 -1.56 20.06
CA GLU A 141 -10.37 -2.32 19.58
C GLU A 141 -10.74 -3.78 19.30
N LYS A 142 -11.48 -4.40 20.24
CA LYS A 142 -11.98 -5.75 20.07
C LYS A 142 -12.98 -5.86 18.93
N GLU A 143 -13.84 -4.85 18.75
CA GLU A 143 -14.76 -4.80 17.63
C GLU A 143 -14.01 -4.75 16.30
N MET A 144 -13.00 -3.90 16.15
CA MET A 144 -12.14 -3.87 14.95
C MET A 144 -11.34 -5.16 14.74
N GLU A 145 -10.93 -5.86 15.81
CA GLU A 145 -10.27 -7.16 15.69
C GLU A 145 -11.22 -8.26 15.16
N GLU A 146 -12.47 -8.24 15.58
CA GLU A 146 -13.50 -9.18 15.14
C GLU A 146 -13.86 -8.96 13.67
N PHE A 147 -13.86 -7.71 13.20
CA PHE A 147 -14.08 -7.35 11.80
C PHE A 147 -12.81 -7.34 10.93
N HIS A 148 -11.65 -7.65 11.48
CA HIS A 148 -10.42 -7.67 10.68
C HIS A 148 -10.51 -8.64 9.51
N LYS A 149 -10.18 -8.19 8.29
CA LYS A 149 -10.33 -8.91 7.01
C LYS A 149 -11.78 -9.18 6.59
N THR A 150 -12.72 -8.42 7.09
CA THR A 150 -14.08 -8.35 6.54
C THR A 150 -14.27 -7.03 5.79
N ASP A 151 -15.41 -6.87 5.13
CA ASP A 151 -15.83 -5.64 4.47
C ASP A 151 -16.63 -4.69 5.39
N ILE A 152 -16.43 -4.80 6.69
CA ILE A 152 -17.10 -3.98 7.71
C ILE A 152 -16.10 -2.98 8.29
N ASP A 153 -16.45 -1.71 8.19
CA ASP A 153 -15.79 -0.62 8.90
C ASP A 153 -16.55 -0.31 10.20
N VAL A 154 -15.81 0.01 11.27
CA VAL A 154 -16.39 0.48 12.53
C VAL A 154 -16.51 2.01 12.47
N PRO A 155 -17.71 2.60 12.65
CA PRO A 155 -17.88 4.03 12.58
C PRO A 155 -17.20 4.75 13.75
N ALA A 156 -16.57 5.89 13.45
CA ALA A 156 -16.04 6.81 14.45
C ALA A 156 -16.34 8.26 14.07
N THR A 157 -16.37 9.13 15.07
CA THR A 157 -16.29 10.57 14.86
C THR A 157 -14.83 10.99 14.84
N VAL A 158 -14.41 11.71 13.81
CA VAL A 158 -13.02 12.19 13.67
C VAL A 158 -13.00 13.70 13.72
N VAL A 159 -12.12 14.28 14.57
CA VAL A 159 -11.88 15.72 14.63
C VAL A 159 -10.46 16.02 14.19
N VAL A 160 -10.33 16.92 13.22
CA VAL A 160 -9.03 17.39 12.68
C VAL A 160 -9.11 18.89 12.46
N ASP A 161 -8.14 19.64 12.96
CA ASP A 161 -8.04 21.10 12.80
C ASP A 161 -9.36 21.84 13.18
N GLY A 162 -10.01 21.38 14.25
CA GLY A 162 -11.29 21.94 14.73
C GLY A 162 -12.52 21.54 13.91
N LYS A 163 -12.37 20.79 12.81
CA LYS A 163 -13.48 20.31 12.00
C LYS A 163 -13.86 18.88 12.37
N THR A 164 -15.15 18.63 12.53
CA THR A 164 -15.73 17.34 12.90
C THR A 164 -16.24 16.60 11.66
N TYR A 165 -15.86 15.33 11.53
CA TYR A 165 -16.33 14.39 10.53
C TYR A 165 -17.02 13.24 11.25
N LYS A 166 -18.31 13.06 10.99
CA LYS A 166 -19.10 11.95 11.56
C LYS A 166 -19.11 10.76 10.62
N ASP A 167 -19.38 9.58 11.17
CA ASP A 167 -19.53 8.33 10.43
C ASP A 167 -18.31 8.02 9.55
N VAL A 168 -17.12 8.27 10.06
CA VAL A 168 -15.88 7.85 9.41
C VAL A 168 -15.67 6.37 9.68
N GLY A 169 -15.55 5.58 8.62
CA GLY A 169 -15.26 4.15 8.73
C GLY A 169 -13.82 3.90 9.15
N VAL A 170 -13.60 3.03 10.12
CA VAL A 170 -12.26 2.68 10.60
C VAL A 170 -12.13 1.17 10.66
N HIS A 171 -11.01 0.64 10.14
CA HIS A 171 -10.64 -0.76 10.34
C HIS A 171 -9.13 -0.93 10.52
N PHE A 172 -8.72 -2.03 11.14
CA PHE A 172 -7.32 -2.44 11.18
C PHE A 172 -6.85 -2.94 9.82
N ARG A 173 -5.67 -2.50 9.41
CA ARG A 173 -5.02 -2.93 8.18
C ARG A 173 -3.65 -3.55 8.44
N GLY A 174 -3.05 -4.09 7.39
CA GLY A 174 -1.74 -4.72 7.41
C GLY A 174 -1.82 -6.25 7.46
N ALA A 175 -0.72 -6.90 7.14
CA ALA A 175 -0.54 -8.35 7.23
C ALA A 175 0.37 -8.68 8.42
N SER A 176 1.71 -8.60 8.24
CA SER A 176 2.70 -8.78 9.31
C SER A 176 2.56 -7.71 10.40
N SER A 177 2.44 -6.44 10.00
CA SER A 177 2.27 -5.28 10.88
C SER A 177 0.98 -5.31 11.73
N TYR A 178 0.01 -6.18 11.38
CA TYR A 178 -1.15 -6.49 12.22
C TYR A 178 -0.89 -7.74 13.08
N SER A 179 -0.52 -8.86 12.44
CA SER A 179 -0.44 -10.17 13.12
C SER A 179 0.70 -10.27 14.16
N MET A 180 1.75 -9.46 14.01
CA MET A 180 2.90 -9.42 14.92
C MET A 180 2.74 -8.39 16.04
N VAL A 181 1.69 -7.55 16.00
CA VAL A 181 1.41 -6.52 17.02
C VAL A 181 0.30 -7.00 17.94
N PRO A 182 0.56 -7.16 19.26
CA PRO A 182 -0.46 -7.58 20.22
C PRO A 182 -1.63 -6.59 20.34
N THR A 183 -2.77 -7.08 20.87
CA THR A 183 -3.88 -6.23 21.32
C THR A 183 -3.41 -5.20 22.36
N GLY A 184 -3.97 -4.02 22.33
CA GLY A 184 -3.58 -2.88 23.17
C GLY A 184 -2.33 -2.15 22.68
N GLN A 185 -1.72 -2.58 21.57
CA GLN A 185 -0.58 -1.92 20.97
C GLN A 185 -0.94 -1.26 19.64
N LYS A 186 -0.13 -0.29 19.23
CA LYS A 186 -0.34 0.54 18.05
C LYS A 186 -0.35 -0.27 16.75
N ARG A 187 -1.52 -0.46 16.14
CA ARG A 187 -1.74 -1.12 14.85
C ARG A 187 -2.05 -0.11 13.76
N SER A 188 -1.80 -0.49 12.52
CA SER A 188 -2.14 0.35 11.35
C SER A 188 -3.65 0.44 11.15
N LEU A 189 -4.13 1.65 10.79
CA LEU A 189 -5.54 1.96 10.59
C LEU A 189 -5.81 2.35 9.13
N HIS A 190 -6.99 2.05 8.66
CA HIS A 190 -7.59 2.66 7.48
C HIS A 190 -8.79 3.50 7.90
N LEU A 191 -8.90 4.70 7.36
CA LEU A 191 -10.00 5.61 7.59
C LEU A 191 -10.72 5.89 6.26
N SER A 192 -12.04 5.72 6.23
CA SER A 192 -12.94 6.02 5.12
C SER A 192 -13.88 7.17 5.50
N PHE A 193 -13.66 8.36 4.94
CA PHE A 193 -14.50 9.53 5.20
C PHE A 193 -15.83 9.47 4.47
N ASP A 194 -15.95 8.63 3.46
CA ASP A 194 -17.15 8.46 2.63
C ASP A 194 -17.97 7.20 2.96
N LEU A 195 -17.82 6.65 4.18
CA LEU A 195 -18.53 5.45 4.62
C LEU A 195 -20.06 5.59 4.45
N LYS A 196 -20.63 6.65 4.96
CA LYS A 196 -22.09 6.91 4.98
C LYS A 196 -22.51 8.06 4.06
N HIS A 197 -21.59 8.89 3.65
CA HIS A 197 -21.84 10.09 2.89
C HIS A 197 -20.97 10.15 1.64
N ASP A 198 -21.56 10.38 0.48
CA ASP A 198 -20.85 10.31 -0.82
C ASP A 198 -19.74 11.36 -1.03
N LYS A 199 -19.60 12.37 -0.16
CA LYS A 199 -18.72 13.53 -0.44
C LYS A 199 -17.77 14.00 0.65
N PRO A 200 -17.82 13.60 1.92
CA PRO A 200 -16.86 14.11 2.87
C PRO A 200 -15.44 13.68 2.51
N THR A 201 -14.54 14.64 2.56
CA THR A 201 -13.12 14.42 2.36
C THR A 201 -12.35 15.20 3.43
N LEU A 202 -11.27 14.61 3.92
CA LEU A 202 -10.30 15.36 4.72
C LEU A 202 -9.30 16.01 3.76
N LEU A 203 -9.39 17.34 3.62
CA LEU A 203 -8.50 18.12 2.75
C LEU A 203 -8.37 17.55 1.31
N GLY A 204 -9.48 17.06 0.76
CA GLY A 204 -9.56 16.50 -0.60
C GLY A 204 -9.34 14.98 -0.68
N PHE A 205 -9.00 14.30 0.41
CA PHE A 205 -8.79 12.85 0.45
C PHE A 205 -9.97 12.13 1.08
N ARG A 206 -10.50 11.11 0.41
CA ARG A 206 -11.62 10.27 0.90
C ARG A 206 -11.17 9.26 1.93
N THR A 207 -9.96 8.77 1.80
CA THR A 207 -9.41 7.71 2.65
C THR A 207 -8.00 8.05 3.09
N LEU A 208 -7.62 7.58 4.27
CA LEU A 208 -6.26 7.64 4.80
C LEU A 208 -5.79 6.25 5.24
N ASN A 209 -4.51 5.98 5.00
CA ASN A 209 -3.83 4.83 5.57
C ASN A 209 -2.85 5.32 6.64
N LEU A 210 -3.08 4.96 7.87
CA LEU A 210 -2.24 5.32 9.01
C LEU A 210 -1.38 4.10 9.38
N LEU A 211 -0.10 4.16 9.04
CA LEU A 211 0.83 3.05 9.24
C LEU A 211 1.48 3.15 10.61
N ASN A 212 1.53 2.05 11.33
CA ASN A 212 2.06 1.98 12.69
C ASN A 212 3.59 2.01 12.77
N SER A 213 4.30 2.01 11.63
CA SER A 213 5.76 1.95 11.54
C SER A 213 6.35 0.73 12.25
N HIS A 214 5.67 -0.43 12.17
CA HIS A 214 6.16 -1.69 12.70
C HIS A 214 7.53 -2.01 12.08
N GLU A 215 8.50 -2.33 12.92
CA GLU A 215 9.89 -2.59 12.55
C GLU A 215 10.70 -1.37 12.03
N ASP A 216 10.10 -0.19 11.95
CA ASP A 216 10.82 1.07 11.68
C ASP A 216 10.90 1.93 12.95
N ALA A 217 11.95 1.76 13.74
CA ALA A 217 12.17 2.51 14.97
C ALA A 217 12.37 4.02 14.72
N SER A 218 12.72 4.41 13.51
CA SER A 218 12.87 5.82 13.12
C SER A 218 11.55 6.49 12.77
N PHE A 219 10.54 5.75 12.35
CA PHE A 219 9.29 6.21 11.71
C PHE A 219 9.49 6.93 10.36
N LEU A 220 10.74 7.13 9.95
CA LEU A 220 11.09 8.03 8.83
C LEU A 220 11.05 7.34 7.47
N ARG A 221 11.34 6.05 7.40
CA ARG A 221 11.63 5.35 6.16
C ARG A 221 10.58 5.58 5.06
N PRO A 222 9.29 5.25 5.24
CA PRO A 222 8.31 5.40 4.17
C PRO A 222 8.04 6.87 3.81
N VAL A 223 8.10 7.78 4.78
CA VAL A 223 7.88 9.22 4.55
C VAL A 223 9.06 9.83 3.79
N LEU A 224 10.29 9.47 4.17
CA LEU A 224 11.50 9.95 3.49
C LEU A 224 11.60 9.40 2.07
N TYR A 225 11.36 8.09 1.88
CA TYR A 225 11.29 7.49 0.55
C TYR A 225 10.26 8.23 -0.32
N SER A 226 9.03 8.39 0.15
CA SER A 226 7.98 9.09 -0.57
C SER A 226 8.42 10.51 -0.96
N ARG A 227 9.05 11.23 -0.04
CA ARG A 227 9.52 12.59 -0.29
C ARG A 227 10.57 12.67 -1.39
N ILE A 228 11.54 11.76 -1.38
CA ILE A 228 12.58 11.69 -2.41
C ILE A 228 12.00 11.21 -3.73
N ALA A 229 11.19 10.15 -3.72
CA ALA A 229 10.68 9.52 -4.92
C ALA A 229 9.72 10.41 -5.72
N GLN A 230 8.98 11.34 -5.08
CA GLN A 230 8.08 12.27 -5.75
C GLN A 230 8.77 13.19 -6.76
N ASP A 231 10.08 13.42 -6.63
CA ASP A 231 10.87 14.21 -7.59
C ASP A 231 11.19 13.43 -8.88
N TYR A 232 10.98 12.12 -8.90
CA TYR A 232 11.40 11.24 -10.00
C TYR A 232 10.26 10.48 -10.66
N LEU A 233 9.24 10.08 -9.88
CA LEU A 233 8.13 9.23 -10.37
C LEU A 233 6.83 9.45 -9.59
N ALA A 234 5.73 8.96 -10.13
CA ALA A 234 4.44 8.96 -9.45
C ALA A 234 4.51 8.06 -8.20
N THR A 235 4.41 8.68 -7.03
CA THR A 235 4.52 8.03 -5.72
C THR A 235 3.41 8.52 -4.81
N PRO A 236 2.80 7.65 -3.96
CA PRO A 236 1.86 8.10 -2.94
C PRO A 236 2.50 9.14 -2.02
N ARG A 237 1.78 10.23 -1.76
CA ARG A 237 2.21 11.24 -0.79
C ARG A 237 2.16 10.66 0.60
N MET A 238 3.13 11.05 1.44
CA MET A 238 3.18 10.62 2.83
C MET A 238 3.57 11.78 3.74
N ASN A 239 3.03 11.77 4.97
CA ASN A 239 3.42 12.69 6.03
C ASN A 239 3.13 12.03 7.38
N PHE A 240 3.60 12.64 8.46
CA PHE A 240 3.27 12.21 9.81
C PHE A 240 1.96 12.81 10.28
N VAL A 241 1.23 12.03 11.07
CA VAL A 241 0.09 12.49 11.85
C VAL A 241 0.16 11.93 13.27
N ARG A 242 -0.37 12.66 14.25
CA ARG A 242 -0.63 12.13 15.58
C ARG A 242 -2.05 11.56 15.62
N VAL A 243 -2.25 10.45 16.30
CA VAL A 243 -3.57 9.85 16.50
C VAL A 243 -3.91 9.82 17.97
N VAL A 244 -5.10 10.28 18.30
CA VAL A 244 -5.69 10.24 19.64
C VAL A 244 -6.98 9.44 19.52
N ILE A 245 -7.13 8.36 20.29
CA ILE A 245 -8.32 7.51 20.27
C ILE A 245 -9.00 7.59 21.63
N ASN A 246 -10.26 7.98 21.66
CA ASN A 246 -11.06 8.16 22.88
C ASN A 246 -10.33 8.98 23.97
N GLY A 247 -9.60 10.02 23.53
CA GLY A 247 -8.84 10.90 24.41
C GLY A 247 -7.42 10.45 24.74
N GLU A 248 -7.05 9.23 24.42
CA GLU A 248 -5.72 8.66 24.66
C GLU A 248 -4.80 8.87 23.45
N ASN A 249 -3.57 9.35 23.67
CA ASN A 249 -2.57 9.54 22.62
C ASN A 249 -1.92 8.22 22.21
N TRP A 250 -2.21 7.75 21.00
CA TRP A 250 -1.64 6.55 20.38
C TRP A 250 -0.34 6.84 19.62
N GLY A 251 0.14 8.07 19.66
CA GLY A 251 1.43 8.48 19.09
C GLY A 251 1.38 8.84 17.62
N VAL A 252 2.54 8.82 16.98
CA VAL A 252 2.74 9.23 15.59
C VAL A 252 2.54 8.06 14.65
N TYR A 253 1.83 8.30 13.55
CA TYR A 253 1.64 7.37 12.43
C TYR A 253 2.16 7.99 11.14
N SER A 254 2.66 7.17 10.23
CA SER A 254 2.92 7.57 8.86
C SER A 254 1.61 7.52 8.08
N SER A 255 1.07 8.68 7.70
CA SER A 255 -0.13 8.78 6.86
C SER A 255 0.24 8.64 5.39
N ALA A 256 -0.28 7.62 4.72
CA ALA A 256 -0.01 7.32 3.32
C ALA A 256 -1.24 7.54 2.45
N GLU A 257 -1.06 8.21 1.31
CA GLU A 257 -2.07 8.35 0.27
C GLU A 257 -2.48 6.99 -0.27
N GLN A 258 -3.79 6.78 -0.43
CA GLN A 258 -4.32 5.54 -0.99
C GLN A 258 -4.06 5.45 -2.49
N PHE A 259 -3.58 4.30 -2.95
CA PHE A 259 -3.49 3.96 -4.38
C PHE A 259 -4.90 3.75 -4.95
N SER A 260 -5.62 4.83 -5.16
CA SER A 260 -7.03 4.90 -5.55
C SER A 260 -7.22 5.34 -7.00
N LYS A 261 -8.47 5.43 -7.44
CA LYS A 261 -8.81 6.03 -8.74
C LYS A 261 -8.52 7.54 -8.77
N GLU A 262 -8.60 8.22 -7.62
CA GLU A 262 -8.26 9.64 -7.48
C GLU A 262 -6.76 9.85 -7.62
N PHE A 263 -5.93 9.00 -7.00
CA PHE A 263 -4.48 8.97 -7.22
C PHE A 263 -4.15 8.77 -8.71
N ALA A 264 -4.81 7.80 -9.36
CA ALA A 264 -4.57 7.54 -10.78
C ALA A 264 -5.02 8.71 -11.68
N GLN A 265 -6.13 9.38 -11.34
CA GLN A 265 -6.56 10.59 -12.05
C GLN A 265 -5.54 11.72 -11.90
N ASP A 266 -5.01 11.94 -10.70
CA ASP A 266 -4.04 13.01 -10.40
C ASP A 266 -2.68 12.76 -11.08
N ARG A 267 -2.19 11.51 -11.05
CA ARG A 267 -0.84 11.17 -11.51
C ARG A 267 -0.76 10.71 -12.97
N PHE A 268 -1.81 10.06 -13.48
CA PHE A 268 -1.82 9.40 -14.79
C PHE A 268 -2.90 9.92 -15.73
N GLY A 269 -3.69 10.92 -15.29
CA GLY A 269 -4.70 11.60 -16.10
C GLY A 269 -5.97 10.77 -16.31
N THR A 270 -6.15 9.64 -15.62
CA THR A 270 -7.35 8.79 -15.76
C THR A 270 -7.73 8.08 -14.47
N ALA A 271 -9.01 8.19 -14.09
CA ALA A 271 -9.61 7.41 -12.99
C ALA A 271 -10.05 5.99 -13.43
N LYS A 272 -10.06 5.73 -14.75
CA LYS A 272 -10.61 4.51 -15.35
C LYS A 272 -9.54 3.50 -15.77
N GLY A 273 -8.26 3.88 -15.72
CA GLY A 273 -7.14 3.03 -16.06
C GLY A 273 -7.07 1.80 -15.16
N ALA A 274 -6.55 0.70 -15.71
CA ALA A 274 -6.32 -0.52 -14.97
C ALA A 274 -5.25 -0.29 -13.88
N ARG A 275 -5.45 -0.92 -12.72
CA ARG A 275 -4.54 -0.80 -11.57
C ARG A 275 -4.40 -2.13 -10.88
N TRP A 276 -3.16 -2.48 -10.53
CA TRP A 276 -2.86 -3.69 -9.79
C TRP A 276 -1.92 -3.37 -8.62
N LYS A 277 -2.12 -4.06 -7.52
CA LYS A 277 -1.18 -4.13 -6.41
C LYS A 277 -0.46 -5.48 -6.51
N VAL A 278 0.84 -5.47 -6.28
CA VAL A 278 1.65 -6.67 -6.05
C VAL A 278 1.94 -6.73 -4.57
N PRO A 279 1.20 -7.54 -3.80
CA PRO A 279 1.36 -7.62 -2.35
C PRO A 279 2.71 -8.21 -1.96
N GLY A 280 3.17 -7.90 -0.75
CA GLY A 280 4.36 -8.49 -0.16
C GLY A 280 4.36 -10.02 -0.23
N SER A 281 5.44 -10.59 -0.70
CA SER A 281 5.61 -12.03 -0.85
C SER A 281 7.05 -12.45 -0.58
N PRO A 282 7.32 -13.12 0.54
CA PRO A 282 8.68 -13.61 0.84
C PRO A 282 9.24 -14.57 -0.23
N GLY A 283 8.37 -15.19 -1.03
CA GLY A 283 8.76 -16.12 -2.08
C GLY A 283 8.95 -15.50 -3.48
N GLY A 284 8.75 -14.18 -3.62
CA GLY A 284 8.93 -13.42 -4.85
C GLY A 284 8.17 -13.96 -6.06
N ARG A 285 7.06 -13.33 -6.47
CA ARG A 285 6.27 -13.80 -7.62
C ARG A 285 5.95 -12.73 -8.66
N GLY A 286 6.01 -11.46 -8.27
CA GLY A 286 5.60 -10.32 -9.09
C GLY A 286 6.69 -9.81 -10.04
N SER A 287 7.52 -10.69 -10.60
CA SER A 287 8.68 -10.32 -11.40
C SER A 287 8.37 -9.81 -12.82
N LEU A 288 7.08 -9.64 -13.17
CA LEU A 288 6.65 -9.39 -14.56
C LEU A 288 7.06 -10.49 -15.55
N ALA A 289 7.23 -11.73 -15.06
CA ALA A 289 7.46 -12.89 -15.91
C ALA A 289 6.21 -13.18 -16.76
N TYR A 290 6.43 -13.61 -18.00
CA TYR A 290 5.36 -14.11 -18.87
C TYR A 290 4.93 -15.52 -18.43
N LEU A 291 3.68 -15.66 -18.04
CA LEU A 291 3.09 -16.89 -17.51
C LEU A 291 2.09 -17.54 -18.49
N GLY A 292 2.14 -17.16 -19.76
CA GLY A 292 1.20 -17.57 -20.79
C GLY A 292 0.07 -16.55 -20.99
N ASP A 293 -0.81 -16.82 -21.95
CA ASP A 293 -1.88 -15.91 -22.36
C ASP A 293 -3.15 -16.01 -21.45
N ASP A 294 -3.21 -17.01 -20.55
CA ASP A 294 -4.29 -17.13 -19.56
C ASP A 294 -4.06 -16.17 -18.38
N SER A 295 -5.11 -15.45 -17.98
CA SER A 295 -5.05 -14.52 -16.85
C SER A 295 -5.03 -15.19 -15.46
N THR A 296 -5.39 -16.47 -15.36
CA THR A 296 -5.52 -17.19 -14.08
C THR A 296 -4.23 -17.19 -13.25
N PRO A 297 -3.03 -17.51 -13.80
CA PRO A 297 -1.80 -17.45 -13.01
C PRO A 297 -1.43 -16.03 -12.56
N TYR A 298 -1.79 -15.00 -13.35
CA TYR A 298 -1.55 -13.59 -12.98
C TYR A 298 -2.46 -13.15 -11.83
N LYS A 299 -3.72 -13.57 -11.80
CA LYS A 299 -4.67 -13.27 -10.72
C LYS A 299 -4.22 -13.81 -9.35
N ALA A 300 -3.38 -14.81 -9.34
CA ALA A 300 -2.79 -15.35 -8.11
C ALA A 300 -1.63 -14.49 -7.55
N ILE A 301 -1.14 -13.51 -8.33
CA ILE A 301 0.03 -12.68 -8.02
C ILE A 301 -0.37 -11.21 -7.94
N TYR A 302 -1.11 -10.72 -8.92
CA TYR A 302 -1.48 -9.32 -9.09
C TYR A 302 -2.91 -9.09 -8.62
N GLU A 303 -3.08 -8.31 -7.57
CA GLU A 303 -4.40 -7.96 -7.04
C GLU A 303 -4.97 -6.76 -7.82
N ILE A 304 -5.99 -6.98 -8.64
CA ILE A 304 -6.59 -5.87 -9.39
C ILE A 304 -7.35 -4.92 -8.47
N LYS A 305 -7.07 -3.61 -8.59
CA LYS A 305 -7.67 -2.51 -7.82
C LYS A 305 -8.58 -1.60 -8.67
N SER A 306 -8.86 -2.01 -9.89
CA SER A 306 -9.80 -1.41 -10.82
C SER A 306 -10.86 -2.42 -11.23
N LYS A 307 -11.59 -2.17 -12.33
CA LYS A 307 -12.52 -3.16 -12.85
C LYS A 307 -11.78 -4.43 -13.26
N ASP A 308 -12.21 -5.57 -12.73
CA ASP A 308 -11.72 -6.90 -13.16
C ASP A 308 -12.37 -7.29 -14.47
N ASP A 309 -11.68 -7.07 -15.56
CA ASP A 309 -12.12 -7.46 -16.89
C ASP A 309 -10.97 -7.97 -17.76
N GLY A 310 -11.34 -8.69 -18.85
CA GLY A 310 -10.35 -9.30 -19.73
C GLY A 310 -9.42 -8.28 -20.41
N LYS A 311 -9.86 -7.03 -20.61
CA LYS A 311 -9.03 -5.99 -21.25
C LYS A 311 -7.88 -5.57 -20.35
N SER A 312 -8.15 -5.39 -19.06
CA SER A 312 -7.13 -5.06 -18.07
C SER A 312 -6.07 -6.15 -18.01
N TRP A 313 -6.47 -7.41 -17.89
CA TRP A 313 -5.53 -8.53 -17.86
C TRP A 313 -4.72 -8.69 -19.14
N ALA A 314 -5.37 -8.52 -20.30
CA ALA A 314 -4.68 -8.60 -21.60
C ALA A 314 -3.53 -7.58 -21.72
N LYS A 315 -3.68 -6.37 -21.15
CA LYS A 315 -2.61 -5.35 -21.12
C LYS A 315 -1.43 -5.77 -20.27
N LEU A 316 -1.67 -6.28 -19.06
CA LEU A 316 -0.61 -6.79 -18.20
C LEU A 316 0.12 -7.95 -18.87
N ILE A 317 -0.60 -8.91 -19.44
CA ILE A 317 -0.04 -10.06 -20.18
C ILE A 317 0.78 -9.58 -21.38
N GLN A 318 0.29 -8.59 -22.14
CA GLN A 318 1.03 -8.03 -23.27
C GLN A 318 2.39 -7.47 -22.84
N VAL A 319 2.44 -6.68 -21.75
CA VAL A 319 3.69 -6.11 -21.24
C VAL A 319 4.64 -7.21 -20.77
N THR A 320 4.15 -8.20 -20.02
CA THR A 320 5.00 -9.32 -19.57
C THR A 320 5.53 -10.12 -20.77
N LYS A 321 4.72 -10.38 -21.80
CA LYS A 321 5.15 -11.08 -23.01
C LYS A 321 6.23 -10.31 -23.75
N ILE A 322 6.06 -9.01 -23.95
CA ILE A 322 7.08 -8.17 -24.60
C ILE A 322 8.39 -8.19 -23.80
N LEU A 323 8.31 -8.04 -22.47
CA LEU A 323 9.50 -8.07 -21.60
C LEU A 323 10.30 -9.35 -21.68
N ASN A 324 9.63 -10.51 -21.87
CA ASN A 324 10.28 -11.82 -21.79
C ASN A 324 10.62 -12.43 -23.16
N ASP A 325 9.84 -12.12 -24.20
CA ASP A 325 9.96 -12.78 -25.52
C ASP A 325 10.68 -11.90 -26.57
N THR A 326 10.89 -10.61 -26.29
CA THR A 326 11.50 -9.69 -27.28
C THR A 326 13.02 -9.69 -27.14
N ALA A 327 13.72 -9.80 -28.24
CA ALA A 327 15.18 -9.71 -28.27
C ALA A 327 15.66 -8.33 -27.75
N PRO A 328 16.77 -8.29 -26.98
CA PRO A 328 17.22 -7.07 -26.26
C PRO A 328 17.35 -5.83 -27.17
N GLU A 329 17.83 -5.99 -28.40
CA GLU A 329 18.02 -4.88 -29.35
C GLU A 329 16.70 -4.28 -29.87
N LYS A 330 15.56 -4.97 -29.69
CA LYS A 330 14.23 -4.51 -30.09
C LYS A 330 13.33 -4.17 -28.91
N LEU A 331 13.79 -4.47 -27.68
CA LEU A 331 12.97 -4.43 -26.49
C LEU A 331 12.47 -3.02 -26.18
N GLU A 332 13.34 -2.00 -26.25
CA GLU A 332 12.95 -0.61 -25.98
C GLU A 332 11.84 -0.14 -26.92
N ALA A 333 11.99 -0.39 -28.23
CA ALA A 333 11.02 0.02 -29.23
C ALA A 333 9.66 -0.70 -29.07
N ALA A 334 9.67 -1.97 -28.64
CA ALA A 334 8.48 -2.76 -28.42
C ALA A 334 7.73 -2.37 -27.13
N LEU A 335 8.46 -2.01 -26.07
CA LEU A 335 7.89 -1.63 -24.76
C LEU A 335 7.37 -0.20 -24.74
N ALA A 336 8.06 0.75 -25.35
CA ALA A 336 7.76 2.18 -25.24
C ALA A 336 6.28 2.57 -25.48
N PRO A 337 5.53 1.91 -26.40
CA PRO A 337 4.11 2.20 -26.59
C PRO A 337 3.19 1.74 -25.44
N VAL A 338 3.59 0.73 -24.66
CA VAL A 338 2.72 0.03 -23.69
C VAL A 338 3.20 0.13 -22.23
N PHE A 339 4.46 0.54 -22.01
CA PHE A 339 5.08 0.59 -20.71
C PHE A 339 6.00 1.81 -20.57
N ASP A 340 6.00 2.47 -19.43
CA ASP A 340 6.88 3.61 -19.16
C ASP A 340 8.23 3.13 -18.65
N ILE A 341 9.18 3.00 -19.58
CA ILE A 341 10.54 2.49 -19.31
C ILE A 341 11.30 3.45 -18.38
N ASP A 342 11.16 4.76 -18.58
CA ASP A 342 11.88 5.76 -17.78
C ASP A 342 11.47 5.68 -16.30
N SER A 343 10.16 5.64 -16.03
CA SER A 343 9.69 5.49 -14.64
C SER A 343 10.09 4.16 -14.03
N ALA A 344 10.11 3.07 -14.79
CA ALA A 344 10.55 1.76 -14.32
C ALA A 344 12.04 1.74 -13.94
N LEU A 345 12.90 2.39 -14.74
CA LEU A 345 14.33 2.52 -14.44
C LEU A 345 14.58 3.40 -13.21
N LYS A 346 13.84 4.49 -13.07
CA LYS A 346 13.88 5.36 -11.87
C LYS A 346 13.42 4.61 -10.62
N PHE A 347 12.35 3.81 -10.74
CA PHE A 347 11.88 2.96 -9.65
C PHE A 347 12.97 1.98 -9.21
N LEU A 348 13.60 1.23 -10.13
CA LEU A 348 14.69 0.32 -9.81
C LEU A 348 15.89 1.04 -9.18
N ALA A 349 16.24 2.22 -9.68
CA ALA A 349 17.32 3.02 -9.13
C ALA A 349 17.03 3.45 -7.68
N LEU A 350 15.80 3.88 -7.38
CA LEU A 350 15.37 4.24 -6.02
C LEU A 350 15.36 3.03 -5.09
N GLU A 351 14.78 1.90 -5.52
CA GLU A 351 14.75 0.66 -4.76
C GLU A 351 16.15 0.20 -4.32
N ILE A 352 17.11 0.26 -5.23
CA ILE A 352 18.51 -0.12 -4.97
C ILE A 352 19.22 0.92 -4.10
N THR A 353 19.06 2.21 -4.41
CA THR A 353 19.75 3.30 -3.69
C THR A 353 19.25 3.44 -2.25
N MET A 354 17.95 3.27 -2.04
CA MET A 354 17.31 3.33 -0.73
C MET A 354 17.33 1.98 0.01
N VAL A 355 17.90 0.93 -0.63
CA VAL A 355 18.08 -0.41 -0.05
C VAL A 355 16.76 -1.03 0.42
N ASN A 356 15.66 -0.88 -0.36
CA ASN A 356 14.39 -1.46 -0.01
C ASN A 356 14.45 -2.99 0.07
N GLY A 357 14.50 -3.54 1.28
CA GLY A 357 14.74 -4.97 1.55
C GLY A 357 13.58 -5.87 1.14
N ASP A 358 12.35 -5.37 1.07
CA ASP A 358 11.14 -6.09 0.65
C ASP A 358 10.73 -5.82 -0.80
N GLY A 359 11.32 -4.81 -1.43
CA GLY A 359 10.91 -4.31 -2.72
C GLY A 359 11.17 -5.23 -3.90
N TYR A 360 10.93 -4.70 -5.09
CA TYR A 360 11.02 -5.45 -6.35
C TYR A 360 12.39 -6.12 -6.58
N TRP A 361 13.48 -5.44 -6.28
CA TRP A 361 14.84 -5.95 -6.57
C TRP A 361 15.27 -7.14 -5.70
N THR A 362 14.64 -7.34 -4.54
CA THR A 362 14.92 -8.45 -3.62
C THR A 362 13.86 -9.54 -3.68
N ARG A 363 12.58 -9.16 -3.60
CA ARG A 363 11.45 -10.10 -3.45
C ARG A 363 10.46 -10.04 -4.60
N THR A 364 10.67 -9.18 -5.63
CA THR A 364 9.73 -8.97 -6.73
C THR A 364 8.29 -8.72 -6.24
N SER A 365 8.15 -7.97 -5.16
CA SER A 365 6.88 -7.65 -4.50
C SER A 365 6.85 -6.19 -4.05
N ASP A 366 5.79 -5.79 -3.34
CA ASP A 366 5.60 -4.47 -2.72
C ASP A 366 5.71 -3.29 -3.69
N TYR A 367 5.07 -3.44 -4.84
CA TYR A 367 4.86 -2.36 -5.79
C TYR A 367 3.45 -2.40 -6.36
N SER A 368 3.09 -1.38 -7.11
CA SER A 368 1.82 -1.29 -7.81
C SER A 368 2.04 -0.96 -9.29
N ILE A 369 1.04 -1.24 -10.11
CA ILE A 369 1.04 -0.93 -11.54
C ILE A 369 -0.20 -0.11 -11.85
N ALA A 370 -0.07 0.99 -12.58
CA ALA A 370 -1.16 1.83 -13.02
C ALA A 370 -1.11 2.10 -14.53
N GLU A 371 -2.25 2.09 -15.18
CA GLU A 371 -2.41 2.49 -16.57
C GLU A 371 -2.67 4.00 -16.68
N ASP A 372 -1.95 4.69 -17.57
CA ASP A 372 -2.16 6.10 -17.88
C ASP A 372 -3.27 6.34 -18.92
N ALA A 373 -3.61 7.59 -19.16
CA ALA A 373 -4.63 7.99 -20.15
C ALA A 373 -4.28 7.61 -21.60
N LYS A 374 -3.01 7.26 -21.89
CA LYS A 374 -2.52 6.80 -23.19
C LYS A 374 -2.50 5.28 -23.31
N GLY A 375 -2.80 4.55 -22.23
CA GLY A 375 -2.80 3.09 -22.17
C GLY A 375 -1.47 2.46 -21.83
N ARG A 376 -0.44 3.24 -21.41
CA ARG A 376 0.84 2.70 -20.94
C ARG A 376 0.77 2.34 -19.47
N LEU A 377 1.46 1.29 -19.09
CA LEU A 377 1.61 0.88 -17.70
C LEU A 377 2.81 1.55 -17.05
N HIS A 378 2.63 1.98 -15.81
CA HIS A 378 3.63 2.61 -14.95
C HIS A 378 3.82 1.81 -13.67
N VAL A 379 5.03 1.76 -13.15
CA VAL A 379 5.32 1.19 -11.84
C VAL A 379 5.17 2.28 -10.78
N VAL A 380 4.54 1.94 -9.66
CA VAL A 380 4.31 2.84 -8.52
C VAL A 380 4.86 2.17 -7.26
N PRO A 381 5.72 2.84 -6.47
CA PRO A 381 6.21 2.31 -5.20
C PRO A 381 5.07 2.00 -4.22
N HIS A 382 5.24 0.93 -3.46
CA HIS A 382 4.31 0.53 -2.41
C HIS A 382 5.07 -0.14 -1.27
N ASP A 383 4.63 0.10 -0.03
CA ASP A 383 5.17 -0.50 1.19
C ASP A 383 6.69 -0.28 1.38
N MET A 384 7.12 1.00 1.47
CA MET A 384 8.52 1.41 1.54
C MET A 384 9.06 1.46 2.99
N ASN A 385 8.57 0.62 3.87
CA ASN A 385 8.93 0.60 5.30
C ASN A 385 10.27 -0.12 5.59
N GLU A 386 10.81 -0.86 4.64
CA GLU A 386 12.10 -1.55 4.75
C GLU A 386 13.23 -0.89 3.95
N THR A 387 13.09 0.42 3.66
CA THR A 387 14.12 1.23 2.98
C THR A 387 15.15 1.80 3.92
#